data_56e7757e665175f5ea7c30697bb83436
#
_entry.id   56e7757e665175f5ea7c30697bb83436
#
_cell.length_a   1.000
_cell.length_b   1.000
_cell.length_c   1.000
_cell.angle_alpha   90.00
_cell.angle_beta   90.00
_cell.angle_gamma   90.00
#
_symmetry.space_group_name_H-M   'P 1'
#
loop_
_entity.id
_entity.type
_entity.pdbx_description
1 polymer ?
#
loop_
_entity_poly.entity_id
_entity_poly.type
_entity_poly.pdbx_seq_one_letter_code
_entity_poly.pdbx_strand_id
1 'polypeptide(L)'
;MKLCLLADIHANSEALSNIVDELKRLHIDTVIVAGDTVGYYYNILRVRELLSGFQLFEVKGNHENQILSRDRSKWEEYEKKYGSGLRRNKEDLKQDGIEHIRKLSHPLEINLEGRRILVAHGTPWDSDQYLYQNSDSSIWSRIAKIDVDATILGHTHHQMIRRFDDKLVVNPGSVGQNRSAKSIADWAIMDLSNMSIDFRSTPYSSKSLLKQCETFDPNSDILTRHLRLEDD
;
A
#
# COMPACT_ATOMS: atom_id res chain seq x y z
N MET A 1 8.81 -13.05 16.17
CA MET A 1 9.04 -12.73 14.73
C MET A 1 8.64 -11.28 14.46
N LYS A 2 9.45 -10.55 13.65
CA LYS A 2 9.08 -9.20 13.20
C LYS A 2 8.63 -9.24 11.74
N LEU A 3 7.60 -8.46 11.41
CA LEU A 3 7.02 -8.31 10.08
C LEU A 3 7.14 -6.86 9.63
N CYS A 4 7.34 -6.64 8.34
CA CYS A 4 7.14 -5.32 7.72
C CYS A 4 5.69 -5.19 7.24
N LEU A 5 5.05 -4.08 7.56
CA LEU A 5 3.72 -3.71 7.08
C LEU A 5 3.84 -2.55 6.09
N LEU A 6 3.39 -2.76 4.87
CA LEU A 6 3.34 -1.79 3.78
C LEU A 6 1.91 -1.68 3.26
N ALA A 7 1.56 -0.53 2.70
CA ALA A 7 0.36 -0.31 1.92
C ALA A 7 0.60 0.82 0.90
N ASP A 8 -0.24 0.89 -0.12
CA ASP A 8 -0.34 2.04 -1.01
C ASP A 8 1.04 2.42 -1.61
N ILE A 9 1.72 1.41 -2.22
CA ILE A 9 3.06 1.55 -2.82
C ILE A 9 2.99 2.35 -4.13
N HIS A 10 1.90 2.16 -4.90
CA HIS A 10 1.60 2.93 -6.09
C HIS A 10 2.74 3.01 -7.11
N ALA A 11 3.41 1.89 -7.36
CA ALA A 11 4.53 1.78 -8.29
C ALA A 11 5.69 2.78 -8.03
N ASN A 12 5.83 3.29 -6.78
CA ASN A 12 6.91 4.17 -6.34
C ASN A 12 8.12 3.34 -5.88
N SER A 13 8.97 2.99 -6.83
CA SER A 13 10.15 2.17 -6.54
C SER A 13 11.23 2.91 -5.74
N GLU A 14 11.31 4.24 -5.86
CA GLU A 14 12.27 5.07 -5.14
C GLU A 14 11.98 5.02 -3.62
N ALA A 15 10.73 5.20 -3.25
CA ALA A 15 10.28 5.09 -1.87
C ALA A 15 10.49 3.68 -1.30
N LEU A 16 10.07 2.65 -2.05
CA LEU A 16 10.20 1.26 -1.63
C LEU A 16 11.66 0.81 -1.50
N SER A 17 12.56 1.28 -2.37
CA SER A 17 13.98 0.90 -2.32
C SER A 17 14.62 1.24 -0.98
N ASN A 18 14.35 2.44 -0.45
CA ASN A 18 14.90 2.88 0.83
C ASN A 18 14.38 2.02 2.00
N ILE A 19 13.10 1.63 1.95
CA ILE A 19 12.52 0.70 2.95
C ILE A 19 13.19 -0.67 2.85
N VAL A 20 13.37 -1.22 1.64
CA VAL A 20 14.02 -2.51 1.42
C VAL A 20 15.44 -2.53 1.98
N ASP A 21 16.20 -1.44 1.83
CA ASP A 21 17.53 -1.31 2.41
C ASP A 21 17.50 -1.29 3.96
N GLU A 22 16.46 -0.68 4.56
CA GLU A 22 16.24 -0.76 6.00
C GLU A 22 15.88 -2.18 6.46
N LEU A 23 14.98 -2.87 5.74
CA LEU A 23 14.57 -4.24 6.05
C LEU A 23 15.75 -5.21 6.05
N LYS A 24 16.65 -5.10 5.06
CA LYS A 24 17.88 -5.91 4.99
C LYS A 24 18.78 -5.69 6.21
N ARG A 25 18.96 -4.42 6.63
CA ARG A 25 19.74 -4.08 7.83
C ARG A 25 19.11 -4.60 9.12
N LEU A 26 17.79 -4.64 9.17
CA LEU A 26 17.02 -5.12 10.32
C LEU A 26 16.79 -6.63 10.32
N HIS A 27 17.24 -7.35 9.25
CA HIS A 27 17.01 -8.79 9.04
C HIS A 27 15.52 -9.16 9.13
N ILE A 28 14.66 -8.38 8.46
CA ILE A 28 13.23 -8.65 8.36
C ILE A 28 12.94 -9.23 6.97
N ASP A 29 12.52 -10.49 6.92
CA ASP A 29 12.34 -11.25 5.69
C ASP A 29 10.87 -11.44 5.30
N THR A 30 9.93 -11.03 6.16
CA THR A 30 8.49 -11.18 5.90
C THR A 30 7.83 -9.82 5.76
N VAL A 31 7.10 -9.65 4.65
CA VAL A 31 6.43 -8.39 4.27
C VAL A 31 4.95 -8.65 4.02
N ILE A 32 4.11 -7.81 4.59
CA ILE A 32 2.67 -7.75 4.32
C ILE A 32 2.39 -6.47 3.54
N VAL A 33 1.70 -6.58 2.39
CA VAL A 33 1.26 -5.43 1.59
C VAL A 33 -0.27 -5.37 1.59
N ALA A 34 -0.81 -4.35 2.23
CA ALA A 34 -2.25 -4.14 2.35
C ALA A 34 -2.83 -3.41 1.13
N GLY A 35 -2.51 -3.89 -0.08
CA GLY A 35 -3.06 -3.43 -1.36
C GLY A 35 -2.40 -2.20 -1.97
N ASP A 36 -2.88 -1.85 -3.15
CA ASP A 36 -2.47 -0.70 -3.96
C ASP A 36 -0.95 -0.67 -4.23
N THR A 37 -0.44 -1.79 -4.74
CA THR A 37 0.92 -1.90 -5.25
C THR A 37 1.07 -1.14 -6.58
N VAL A 38 0.00 -1.09 -7.38
CA VAL A 38 -0.09 -0.42 -8.68
C VAL A 38 -0.73 0.97 -8.59
N GLY A 39 -0.70 1.71 -9.69
CA GLY A 39 -1.37 3.01 -9.85
C GLY A 39 -0.48 4.20 -9.53
N TYR A 40 -0.96 5.39 -9.76
CA TYR A 40 -0.29 6.69 -9.66
C TYR A 40 1.02 6.75 -10.46
N TYR A 41 2.08 6.03 -10.04
CA TYR A 41 3.41 6.14 -10.65
C TYR A 41 3.73 4.99 -11.62
N TYR A 42 5.03 4.82 -12.01
CA TYR A 42 5.34 4.16 -13.27
C TYR A 42 6.23 2.91 -13.16
N ASN A 43 6.90 2.69 -12.00
CA ASN A 43 7.98 1.71 -11.92
C ASN A 43 7.55 0.36 -11.32
N ILE A 44 6.40 -0.18 -11.77
CA ILE A 44 5.81 -1.40 -11.19
C ILE A 44 6.75 -2.63 -11.29
N LEU A 45 7.49 -2.78 -12.38
CA LEU A 45 8.41 -3.92 -12.51
C LEU A 45 9.52 -3.86 -11.46
N ARG A 46 10.06 -2.66 -11.19
CA ARG A 46 11.07 -2.49 -10.14
C ARG A 46 10.48 -2.73 -8.74
N VAL A 47 9.25 -2.31 -8.49
CA VAL A 47 8.53 -2.62 -7.24
C VAL A 47 8.40 -4.14 -7.05
N ARG A 48 7.98 -4.88 -8.08
CA ARG A 48 7.88 -6.35 -8.03
C ARG A 48 9.23 -7.02 -7.79
N GLU A 49 10.29 -6.54 -8.45
CA GLU A 49 11.66 -7.01 -8.22
C GLU A 49 12.11 -6.80 -6.77
N LEU A 50 11.89 -5.60 -6.21
CA LEU A 50 12.24 -5.28 -4.82
C LEU A 50 11.52 -6.17 -3.81
N LEU A 51 10.24 -6.50 -4.06
CA LEU A 51 9.45 -7.36 -3.18
C LEU A 51 9.76 -8.85 -3.33
N SER A 52 10.33 -9.30 -4.46
CA SER A 52 10.56 -10.72 -4.75
C SER A 52 11.55 -11.41 -3.81
N GLY A 53 12.36 -10.65 -3.06
CA GLY A 53 13.32 -11.15 -2.08
C GLY A 53 12.72 -11.51 -0.72
N PHE A 54 11.42 -11.32 -0.51
CA PHE A 54 10.76 -11.48 0.78
C PHE A 54 9.69 -12.57 0.77
N GLN A 55 9.41 -13.14 1.94
CA GLN A 55 8.16 -13.86 2.14
C GLN A 55 7.01 -12.84 2.11
N LEU A 56 6.26 -12.81 1.00
CA LEU A 56 5.29 -11.76 0.69
C LEU A 56 3.86 -12.25 0.89
N PHE A 57 3.08 -11.49 1.66
CA PHE A 57 1.62 -11.59 1.76
C PHE A 57 1.00 -10.31 1.22
N GLU A 58 0.22 -10.41 0.15
CA GLU A 58 -0.32 -9.27 -0.59
C GLU A 58 -1.83 -9.43 -0.82
N VAL A 59 -2.59 -8.36 -0.69
CA VAL A 59 -4.02 -8.31 -1.05
C VAL A 59 -4.25 -7.34 -2.19
N LYS A 60 -5.41 -7.47 -2.85
CA LYS A 60 -5.87 -6.47 -3.81
C LYS A 60 -6.37 -5.23 -3.10
N GLY A 61 -5.98 -4.03 -3.58
CA GLY A 61 -6.65 -2.78 -3.29
C GLY A 61 -7.62 -2.37 -4.42
N ASN A 62 -8.13 -1.15 -4.33
CA ASN A 62 -9.03 -0.62 -5.36
C ASN A 62 -8.30 -0.35 -6.68
N HIS A 63 -6.99 -0.05 -6.66
CA HIS A 63 -6.21 0.12 -7.88
C HIS A 63 -5.96 -1.22 -8.61
N GLU A 64 -5.74 -2.34 -7.90
CA GLU A 64 -5.72 -3.66 -8.49
C GLU A 64 -7.09 -4.05 -9.08
N ASN A 65 -8.19 -3.69 -8.43
CA ASN A 65 -9.53 -3.90 -9.00
C ASN A 65 -9.74 -3.07 -10.26
N GLN A 66 -9.27 -1.82 -10.28
CA GLN A 66 -9.36 -0.93 -11.45
C GLN A 66 -8.53 -1.46 -12.63
N ILE A 67 -7.29 -1.96 -12.40
CA ILE A 67 -6.45 -2.51 -13.48
C ILE A 67 -7.07 -3.74 -14.15
N LEU A 68 -7.88 -4.50 -13.40
CA LEU A 68 -8.64 -5.66 -13.90
C LEU A 68 -9.96 -5.29 -14.56
N SER A 69 -10.43 -4.06 -14.40
CA SER A 69 -11.70 -3.60 -14.98
C SER A 69 -11.67 -3.66 -16.52
N ARG A 70 -12.79 -4.07 -17.11
CA ARG A 70 -13.04 -4.03 -18.56
C ARG A 70 -13.87 -2.82 -18.99
N ASP A 71 -14.35 -2.04 -18.03
CA ASP A 71 -15.15 -0.85 -18.26
C ASP A 71 -14.29 0.30 -18.75
N ARG A 72 -14.43 0.65 -20.04
CA ARG A 72 -13.64 1.69 -20.68
C ARG A 72 -13.92 3.07 -20.09
N SER A 73 -15.16 3.36 -19.72
CA SER A 73 -15.51 4.67 -19.14
C SER A 73 -14.83 4.90 -17.81
N LYS A 74 -14.74 3.86 -16.96
CA LYS A 74 -14.00 3.90 -15.69
C LYS A 74 -12.51 4.10 -15.91
N TRP A 75 -11.93 3.55 -16.97
CA TRP A 75 -10.52 3.77 -17.31
C TRP A 75 -10.25 5.22 -17.71
N GLU A 76 -11.09 5.80 -18.57
CA GLU A 76 -10.97 7.18 -19.03
C GLU A 76 -11.12 8.17 -17.86
N GLU A 77 -12.10 7.95 -16.98
CA GLU A 77 -12.29 8.74 -15.76
C GLU A 77 -11.10 8.63 -14.81
N TYR A 78 -10.60 7.41 -14.60
CA TYR A 78 -9.45 7.16 -13.75
C TYR A 78 -8.19 7.86 -14.27
N GLU A 79 -7.86 7.69 -15.57
CA GLU A 79 -6.68 8.30 -16.18
C GLU A 79 -6.75 9.84 -16.15
N LYS A 80 -7.92 10.39 -16.40
CA LYS A 80 -8.17 11.85 -16.29
C LYS A 80 -7.90 12.37 -14.87
N LYS A 81 -8.24 11.59 -13.85
CA LYS A 81 -8.12 11.98 -12.43
C LYS A 81 -6.73 11.74 -11.88
N TYR A 82 -6.11 10.62 -12.20
CA TYR A 82 -4.91 10.10 -11.52
C TYR A 82 -3.69 9.96 -12.44
N GLY A 83 -3.79 10.34 -13.72
CA GLY A 83 -2.71 10.22 -14.69
C GLY A 83 -2.58 8.81 -15.29
N SER A 84 -1.58 8.66 -16.16
CA SER A 84 -1.37 7.46 -17.00
C SER A 84 -0.72 6.27 -16.27
N GLY A 85 -0.34 6.42 -14.99
CA GLY A 85 0.46 5.43 -14.27
C GLY A 85 -0.16 4.03 -14.25
N LEU A 86 -1.48 3.91 -13.96
CA LEU A 86 -2.14 2.60 -13.92
C LEU A 86 -2.17 1.91 -15.30
N ARG A 87 -2.39 2.65 -16.39
CA ARG A 87 -2.35 2.10 -17.76
C ARG A 87 -0.94 1.61 -18.09
N ARG A 88 0.09 2.40 -17.77
CA ARG A 88 1.48 2.01 -17.97
C ARG A 88 1.86 0.78 -17.14
N ASN A 89 1.41 0.71 -15.88
CA ASN A 89 1.60 -0.48 -15.06
C ASN A 89 0.97 -1.73 -15.70
N LYS A 90 -0.21 -1.60 -16.30
CA LYS A 90 -0.86 -2.72 -17.01
C LYS A 90 -0.08 -3.18 -18.22
N GLU A 91 0.46 -2.24 -19.00
CA GLU A 91 1.28 -2.50 -20.18
C GLU A 91 2.58 -3.22 -19.78
N ASP A 92 3.26 -2.74 -18.71
CA ASP A 92 4.52 -3.29 -18.20
C ASP A 92 4.35 -4.69 -17.59
N LEU A 93 3.30 -4.89 -16.80
CA LEU A 93 3.00 -6.18 -16.13
C LEU A 93 2.69 -7.29 -17.12
N LYS A 94 2.21 -6.95 -18.32
CA LYS A 94 1.79 -7.93 -19.34
C LYS A 94 0.77 -8.94 -18.77
N GLN A 95 0.57 -10.05 -19.48
CA GLN A 95 -0.43 -11.05 -19.09
C GLN A 95 -0.09 -11.72 -17.74
N ASP A 96 1.17 -12.06 -17.51
CA ASP A 96 1.59 -12.81 -16.30
C ASP A 96 1.39 -11.99 -15.03
N GLY A 97 1.76 -10.70 -15.04
CA GLY A 97 1.53 -9.80 -13.92
C GLY A 97 0.05 -9.53 -13.66
N ILE A 98 -0.75 -9.42 -14.71
CA ILE A 98 -2.21 -9.27 -14.60
C ILE A 98 -2.86 -10.54 -14.02
N GLU A 99 -2.41 -11.74 -14.44
CA GLU A 99 -2.88 -13.00 -13.84
C GLU A 99 -2.46 -13.14 -12.38
N HIS A 100 -1.27 -12.65 -11.99
CA HIS A 100 -0.88 -12.58 -10.58
C HIS A 100 -1.85 -11.70 -9.78
N ILE A 101 -2.12 -10.46 -10.24
CA ILE A 101 -3.06 -9.54 -9.59
C ILE A 101 -4.46 -10.19 -9.48
N ARG A 102 -4.92 -10.91 -10.50
CA ARG A 102 -6.23 -11.57 -10.48
C ARG A 102 -6.35 -12.61 -9.38
N LYS A 103 -5.26 -13.30 -9.04
CA LYS A 103 -5.23 -14.34 -8.01
C LYS A 103 -5.14 -13.79 -6.59
N LEU A 104 -4.77 -12.51 -6.40
CA LEU A 104 -4.74 -11.90 -5.08
C LEU A 104 -6.14 -11.92 -4.46
N SER A 105 -6.21 -12.21 -3.17
CA SER A 105 -7.44 -12.16 -2.38
C SER A 105 -7.72 -10.75 -1.86
N HIS A 106 -8.94 -10.50 -1.43
CA HIS A 106 -9.32 -9.41 -0.54
C HIS A 106 -10.63 -9.81 0.18
N PRO A 107 -10.62 -9.90 1.52
CA PRO A 107 -9.46 -9.89 2.41
C PRO A 107 -8.62 -11.18 2.32
N LEU A 108 -7.49 -11.23 3.02
CA LEU A 108 -6.63 -12.39 3.21
C LEU A 108 -6.42 -12.64 4.71
N GLU A 109 -6.74 -13.82 5.19
CA GLU A 109 -6.38 -14.26 6.53
C GLU A 109 -5.10 -15.09 6.48
N ILE A 110 -4.14 -14.78 7.36
CA ILE A 110 -2.87 -15.49 7.49
C ILE A 110 -2.65 -15.90 8.95
N ASN A 111 -1.93 -16.99 9.18
CA ASN A 111 -1.51 -17.42 10.50
C ASN A 111 0.03 -17.47 10.55
N LEU A 112 0.61 -16.66 11.41
CA LEU A 112 2.06 -16.56 11.61
C LEU A 112 2.37 -16.66 13.11
N GLU A 113 3.19 -17.64 13.49
CA GLU A 113 3.55 -17.90 14.90
C GLU A 113 2.34 -17.98 15.84
N GLY A 114 1.24 -18.57 15.36
CA GLY A 114 0.01 -18.73 16.13
C GLY A 114 -0.86 -17.47 16.23
N ARG A 115 -0.47 -16.36 15.55
CA ARG A 115 -1.27 -15.15 15.45
C ARG A 115 -2.10 -15.16 14.17
N ARG A 116 -3.40 -14.92 14.30
CA ARG A 116 -4.34 -14.76 13.19
C ARG A 116 -4.39 -13.30 12.77
N ILE A 117 -3.98 -13.02 11.54
CA ILE A 117 -3.90 -11.66 11.00
C ILE A 117 -4.80 -11.57 9.78
N LEU A 118 -5.72 -10.62 9.77
CA LEU A 118 -6.54 -10.28 8.61
C LEU A 118 -5.90 -9.10 7.87
N VAL A 119 -5.64 -9.27 6.60
CA VAL A 119 -5.13 -8.20 5.73
C VAL A 119 -6.23 -7.77 4.78
N ALA A 120 -6.50 -6.50 4.70
CA ALA A 120 -7.46 -5.91 3.77
C ALA A 120 -6.94 -4.54 3.31
N HIS A 121 -7.51 -3.99 2.22
CA HIS A 121 -7.10 -2.65 1.77
C HIS A 121 -7.92 -1.55 2.46
N GLY A 122 -9.17 -1.37 2.10
CA GLY A 122 -10.08 -0.40 2.76
C GLY A 122 -10.67 -0.98 4.05
N THR A 123 -11.79 -1.68 3.94
CA THR A 123 -12.34 -2.50 5.02
C THR A 123 -12.35 -3.97 4.60
N PRO A 124 -12.49 -4.94 5.51
CA PRO A 124 -12.52 -6.36 5.14
C PRO A 124 -13.64 -6.76 4.16
N TRP A 125 -14.65 -5.95 4.00
CA TRP A 125 -15.79 -6.21 3.10
C TRP A 125 -15.86 -5.29 1.89
N ASP A 126 -15.04 -4.23 1.83
CA ASP A 126 -15.00 -3.28 0.72
C ASP A 126 -13.62 -2.64 0.62
N SER A 127 -12.91 -2.91 -0.48
CA SER A 127 -11.56 -2.40 -0.73
C SER A 127 -11.51 -0.90 -1.05
N ASP A 128 -12.65 -0.26 -1.31
CA ASP A 128 -12.75 1.18 -1.64
C ASP A 128 -13.37 2.02 -0.51
N GLN A 129 -13.70 1.38 0.63
CA GLN A 129 -14.25 2.07 1.79
C GLN A 129 -13.15 2.66 2.66
N TYR A 130 -13.11 3.99 2.77
CA TYR A 130 -12.21 4.69 3.68
C TYR A 130 -12.54 4.41 5.15
N LEU A 131 -11.51 4.13 5.94
CA LEU A 131 -11.62 3.95 7.38
C LEU A 131 -10.59 4.80 8.12
N TYR A 132 -11.04 5.92 8.65
CA TYR A 132 -10.25 6.84 9.48
C TYR A 132 -10.49 6.60 10.97
N GLN A 133 -9.60 7.11 11.83
CA GLN A 133 -9.73 7.02 13.28
C GLN A 133 -11.09 7.50 13.81
N ASN A 134 -11.68 8.51 13.18
CA ASN A 134 -12.97 9.11 13.52
C ASN A 134 -14.14 8.61 12.67
N SER A 135 -13.98 7.52 11.93
CA SER A 135 -15.08 6.88 11.20
C SER A 135 -16.17 6.37 12.13
N ASP A 136 -17.34 6.13 11.57
CA ASP A 136 -18.54 5.72 12.32
C ASP A 136 -18.28 4.51 13.23
N SER A 137 -18.82 4.57 14.45
CA SER A 137 -18.63 3.53 15.47
C SER A 137 -19.20 2.17 15.07
N SER A 138 -20.20 2.14 14.18
CA SER A 138 -20.78 0.89 13.67
C SER A 138 -19.79 0.09 12.82
N ILE A 139 -18.96 0.79 12.01
CA ILE A 139 -17.89 0.17 11.22
C ILE A 139 -16.84 -0.44 12.16
N TRP A 140 -16.43 0.32 13.16
CA TRP A 140 -15.47 -0.14 14.17
C TRP A 140 -15.99 -1.35 14.96
N SER A 141 -17.27 -1.31 15.35
CA SER A 141 -17.93 -2.42 16.05
C SER A 141 -18.00 -3.70 15.18
N ARG A 142 -18.13 -3.55 13.85
CA ARG A 142 -18.11 -4.67 12.94
C ARG A 142 -16.71 -5.27 12.83
N ILE A 143 -15.65 -4.45 12.77
CA ILE A 143 -14.24 -4.92 12.75
C ILE A 143 -13.89 -5.61 14.07
N ALA A 144 -14.27 -5.05 15.21
CA ALA A 144 -14.00 -5.62 16.53
C ALA A 144 -14.58 -7.05 16.72
N LYS A 145 -15.64 -7.39 15.97
CA LYS A 145 -16.28 -8.73 16.02
C LYS A 145 -15.54 -9.78 15.19
N ILE A 146 -14.60 -9.38 14.33
CA ILE A 146 -13.82 -10.34 13.55
C ILE A 146 -12.86 -11.07 14.51
N ASP A 147 -12.85 -12.41 14.43
CA ASP A 147 -12.06 -13.24 15.34
C ASP A 147 -10.62 -13.40 14.81
N VAL A 148 -9.83 -12.34 14.97
CA VAL A 148 -8.39 -12.29 14.63
C VAL A 148 -7.63 -11.47 15.65
N ASP A 149 -6.32 -11.68 15.80
CA ASP A 149 -5.45 -10.91 16.71
C ASP A 149 -5.16 -9.50 16.15
N ALA A 150 -5.02 -9.40 14.82
CA ALA A 150 -4.77 -8.12 14.16
C ALA A 150 -5.50 -8.00 12.83
N THR A 151 -5.88 -6.76 12.46
CA THR A 151 -6.34 -6.38 11.12
C THR A 151 -5.40 -5.32 10.56
N ILE A 152 -4.81 -5.58 9.40
CA ILE A 152 -3.91 -4.67 8.68
C ILE A 152 -4.68 -4.06 7.52
N LEU A 153 -4.66 -2.72 7.42
CA LEU A 153 -5.43 -1.94 6.45
C LEU A 153 -4.51 -1.00 5.65
N GLY A 154 -5.03 -0.44 4.55
CA GLY A 154 -4.40 0.59 3.72
C GLY A 154 -5.36 1.72 3.35
N HIS A 155 -5.33 2.16 2.07
CA HIS A 155 -6.28 3.04 1.38
C HIS A 155 -6.32 4.51 1.83
N THR A 156 -6.25 4.79 3.12
CA THR A 156 -6.33 6.18 3.62
C THR A 156 -5.05 6.96 3.45
N HIS A 157 -3.91 6.27 3.27
CA HIS A 157 -2.55 6.81 3.24
C HIS A 157 -2.12 7.50 4.55
N HIS A 158 -2.78 7.19 5.68
CA HIS A 158 -2.44 7.73 6.99
C HIS A 158 -2.11 6.62 7.97
N GLN A 159 -1.01 6.79 8.70
CA GLN A 159 -0.69 5.89 9.80
C GLN A 159 -1.79 5.92 10.87
N MET A 160 -2.24 4.75 11.27
CA MET A 160 -3.31 4.62 12.26
C MET A 160 -3.15 3.33 13.07
N ILE A 161 -3.40 3.43 14.37
CA ILE A 161 -3.51 2.28 15.26
C ILE A 161 -4.75 2.41 16.13
N ARG A 162 -5.50 1.32 16.27
CA ARG A 162 -6.62 1.22 17.20
C ARG A 162 -6.59 -0.15 17.89
N ARG A 163 -6.90 -0.16 19.20
CA ARG A 163 -6.96 -1.38 19.99
C ARG A 163 -8.36 -1.61 20.50
N PHE A 164 -8.78 -2.88 20.52
CA PHE A 164 -10.05 -3.35 21.07
C PHE A 164 -9.70 -4.56 21.94
N ASP A 165 -9.64 -4.38 23.26
CA ASP A 165 -9.19 -5.38 24.22
C ASP A 165 -7.83 -5.98 23.78
N ASP A 166 -7.83 -7.22 23.32
CA ASP A 166 -6.67 -7.96 22.83
C ASP A 166 -6.44 -7.86 21.31
N LYS A 167 -7.32 -7.18 20.57
CA LYS A 167 -7.26 -7.05 19.09
C LYS A 167 -6.64 -5.73 18.66
N LEU A 168 -5.94 -5.79 17.55
CA LEU A 168 -5.20 -4.67 16.97
C LEU A 168 -5.70 -4.35 15.56
N VAL A 169 -5.94 -3.06 15.26
CA VAL A 169 -6.15 -2.59 13.90
C VAL A 169 -5.06 -1.58 13.56
N VAL A 170 -4.36 -1.80 12.44
CA VAL A 170 -3.23 -0.99 12.01
C VAL A 170 -3.37 -0.60 10.54
N ASN A 171 -3.10 0.66 10.24
CA ASN A 171 -2.78 1.11 8.90
C ASN A 171 -1.35 1.64 8.92
N PRO A 172 -0.41 1.10 8.14
CA PRO A 172 0.99 1.52 8.15
C PRO A 172 1.23 2.88 7.47
N GLY A 173 0.21 3.49 6.89
CA GLY A 173 0.35 4.66 6.03
C GLY A 173 0.65 4.27 4.58
N SER A 174 1.12 5.19 3.76
CA SER A 174 1.43 4.96 2.35
C SER A 174 2.93 5.05 2.08
N VAL A 175 3.44 4.03 1.40
CA VAL A 175 4.81 4.03 0.89
C VAL A 175 4.97 5.02 -0.26
N GLY A 176 4.04 4.97 -1.23
CA GLY A 176 4.19 5.68 -2.50
C GLY A 176 3.64 7.10 -2.52
N GLN A 177 2.56 7.36 -1.76
CA GLN A 177 1.85 8.63 -1.81
C GLN A 177 1.38 9.08 -0.41
N ASN A 178 2.34 9.38 0.45
CA ASN A 178 2.09 9.91 1.79
C ASN A 178 1.32 11.24 1.71
N ARG A 179 0.23 11.34 2.46
CA ARG A 179 -0.62 12.56 2.49
C ARG A 179 -0.26 13.52 3.63
N SER A 180 0.62 13.12 4.53
CA SER A 180 1.02 13.92 5.70
C SER A 180 2.33 14.67 5.48
N ALA A 181 3.23 14.15 4.62
CA ALA A 181 4.54 14.75 4.36
C ALA A 181 5.01 14.44 2.93
N LYS A 182 5.77 15.36 2.33
CA LYS A 182 6.31 15.22 0.97
C LYS A 182 7.55 14.33 0.96
N SER A 183 7.64 13.44 -0.03
CA SER A 183 8.79 12.52 -0.25
C SER A 183 9.19 11.73 0.99
N ILE A 184 8.20 11.34 1.75
CA ILE A 184 8.31 10.44 2.91
C ILE A 184 7.49 9.18 2.61
N ALA A 185 8.09 8.03 2.85
CA ALA A 185 7.43 6.73 2.78
C ALA A 185 7.04 6.29 4.20
N ASP A 186 5.75 6.15 4.46
CA ASP A 186 5.24 5.62 5.72
C ASP A 186 5.07 4.10 5.65
N TRP A 187 5.49 3.42 6.72
CA TRP A 187 5.41 1.98 6.89
C TRP A 187 5.47 1.61 8.37
N ALA A 188 5.41 0.31 8.72
CA ALA A 188 5.49 -0.09 10.11
C ALA A 188 6.20 -1.44 10.27
N ILE A 189 6.74 -1.68 11.47
CA ILE A 189 7.22 -2.98 11.92
C ILE A 189 6.26 -3.50 12.99
N MET A 190 5.79 -4.74 12.81
CA MET A 190 4.97 -5.44 13.79
C MET A 190 5.78 -6.56 14.44
N ASP A 191 5.85 -6.58 15.77
CA ASP A 191 6.45 -7.70 16.50
C ASP A 191 5.34 -8.63 17.02
N LEU A 192 5.29 -9.85 16.49
CA LEU A 192 4.26 -10.85 16.83
C LEU A 192 4.37 -11.37 18.27
N SER A 193 5.54 -11.26 18.91
CA SER A 193 5.72 -11.76 20.27
C SER A 193 4.91 -11.00 21.31
N ASN A 194 4.73 -9.69 21.09
CA ASN A 194 4.03 -8.78 22.01
C ASN A 194 2.97 -7.90 21.34
N MET A 195 2.72 -8.10 20.03
CA MET A 195 1.79 -7.32 19.22
C MET A 195 2.05 -5.80 19.27
N SER A 196 3.32 -5.41 19.35
CA SER A 196 3.74 -4.01 19.26
C SER A 196 3.90 -3.56 17.82
N ILE A 197 3.61 -2.27 17.58
CA ILE A 197 3.78 -1.60 16.29
C ILE A 197 4.79 -0.48 16.45
N ASP A 198 5.79 -0.46 15.57
CA ASP A 198 6.78 0.60 15.43
C ASP A 198 6.54 1.28 14.07
N PHE A 199 5.90 2.45 14.10
CA PHE A 199 5.68 3.25 12.89
C PHE A 199 6.97 3.90 12.42
N ARG A 200 7.20 3.85 11.13
CA ARG A 200 8.37 4.38 10.44
C ARG A 200 7.98 5.35 9.35
N SER A 201 8.85 6.33 9.14
CA SER A 201 8.74 7.33 8.08
C SER A 201 10.13 7.53 7.47
N THR A 202 10.31 7.02 6.24
CA THR A 202 11.62 7.00 5.58
C THR A 202 11.64 8.02 4.44
N PRO A 203 12.55 9.00 4.46
CA PRO A 203 12.70 9.95 3.36
C PRO A 203 13.27 9.28 2.11
N TYR A 204 12.85 9.74 0.93
CA TYR A 204 13.38 9.30 -0.35
C TYR A 204 13.57 10.49 -1.32
N SER A 205 14.45 10.32 -2.30
CA SER A 205 14.61 11.31 -3.38
C SER A 205 13.48 11.18 -4.39
N SER A 206 12.70 12.24 -4.58
CA SER A 206 11.63 12.29 -5.59
C SER A 206 12.08 12.77 -6.96
N LYS A 207 13.36 13.11 -7.15
CA LYS A 207 13.88 13.72 -8.38
C LYS A 207 13.59 12.92 -9.65
N SER A 208 13.87 11.61 -9.63
CA SER A 208 13.59 10.72 -10.75
C SER A 208 12.08 10.64 -11.04
N LEU A 209 11.29 10.53 -9.98
CA LEU A 209 9.84 10.40 -10.06
C LEU A 209 9.18 11.69 -10.60
N LEU A 210 9.63 12.86 -10.16
CA LEU A 210 9.19 14.16 -10.71
C LEU A 210 9.45 14.27 -12.20
N LYS A 211 10.66 13.89 -12.65
CA LYS A 211 11.00 13.88 -14.09
C LYS A 211 10.11 12.93 -14.89
N GLN A 212 9.71 11.79 -14.33
CA GLN A 212 8.75 10.88 -14.95
C GLN A 212 7.36 11.50 -15.03
N CYS A 213 6.89 12.16 -13.96
CA CYS A 213 5.61 12.89 -13.95
C CYS A 213 5.58 13.98 -15.02
N GLU A 214 6.63 14.79 -15.14
CA GLU A 214 6.76 15.83 -16.17
C GLU A 214 6.74 15.24 -17.59
N THR A 215 7.32 14.06 -17.78
CA THR A 215 7.40 13.40 -19.09
C THR A 215 6.09 12.75 -19.49
N PHE A 216 5.41 12.07 -18.56
CA PHE A 216 4.27 11.22 -18.86
C PHE A 216 2.91 11.88 -18.58
N ASP A 217 2.85 12.73 -17.57
CA ASP A 217 1.61 13.36 -17.10
C ASP A 217 1.87 14.83 -16.66
N PRO A 218 2.35 15.70 -17.58
CA PRO A 218 2.86 17.04 -17.23
C PRO A 218 1.81 17.97 -16.61
N ASN A 219 0.53 17.66 -16.76
CA ASN A 219 -0.57 18.48 -16.25
C ASN A 219 -1.26 17.86 -15.01
N SER A 220 -0.61 16.89 -14.37
CA SER A 220 -1.22 16.14 -13.25
C SER A 220 -0.67 16.58 -11.89
N ASP A 221 -1.27 17.59 -11.29
CA ASP A 221 -0.90 18.07 -9.95
C ASP A 221 -1.06 17.00 -8.85
N ILE A 222 -1.97 16.04 -9.06
CA ILE A 222 -2.19 14.97 -8.08
C ILE A 222 -0.97 14.08 -7.90
N LEU A 223 -0.13 13.94 -8.94
CA LEU A 223 1.08 13.11 -8.91
C LEU A 223 2.25 13.82 -8.23
N THR A 224 2.32 15.14 -8.31
CA THR A 224 3.47 15.93 -7.82
C THR A 224 3.25 16.55 -6.44
N ARG A 225 2.00 16.77 -6.01
CA ARG A 225 1.67 17.45 -4.75
C ARG A 225 2.29 16.83 -3.49
N HIS A 226 2.55 15.51 -3.51
CA HIS A 226 3.13 14.75 -2.40
C HIS A 226 4.63 14.50 -2.56
N LEU A 227 5.24 15.05 -3.61
CA LEU A 227 6.66 14.98 -3.87
C LEU A 227 7.33 16.30 -3.46
N ARG A 228 8.60 16.22 -3.02
CA ARG A 228 9.40 17.40 -2.73
C ARG A 228 9.95 17.95 -4.05
N LEU A 229 9.72 19.24 -4.32
CA LEU A 229 10.33 19.96 -5.43
C LEU A 229 11.80 20.26 -5.10
N GLU A 230 12.62 20.55 -6.13
CA GLU A 230 14.07 20.79 -5.93
C GLU A 230 14.36 22.03 -5.07
N ASP A 231 13.41 22.95 -4.95
CA ASP A 231 13.55 24.23 -4.22
C ASP A 231 12.90 24.21 -2.82
N ASP A 232 12.40 23.06 -2.37
CA ASP A 232 11.88 22.82 -1.00
C ASP A 232 13.01 22.20 -0.13
#